data_9c30f17510b9e913d05b95ba5b8b8307
#
_entry.id   9c30f17510b9e913d05b95ba5b8b8307
#
_cell.length_a   1.000
_cell.length_b   1.000
_cell.length_c   1.000
_cell.angle_alpha   90.00
_cell.angle_beta   90.00
_cell.angle_gamma   90.00
#
_symmetry.space_group_name_H-M   'P 1'
#
loop_
_entity.id
_entity.type
_entity.pdbx_description
1 polymer ?
#
loop_
_entity_poly.entity_id
_entity_poly.type
_entity_poly.pdbx_seq_one_letter_code
_entity_poly.pdbx_strand_id
1 'polypeptide(L)'
;RHAKSSWSDFSLKDFDRPLSTRGIQDAELMGNYFQTKKINLDVVISSPSKRTKETLDHFFSNNMPRIEYDKSLYHAHLEDILGVIKVLFEELNTIMIVGHNPSMHEVTEFLSGSFLPKYPTCGLAALNFESEWKDVNAKSCELDFFKMPRELR
;
A
#
# COMPACT_ATOMS: atom_id res chain seq x y z
N ARG A 1 3.13 1.12 -0.63
CA ARG A 1 4.29 0.54 0.04
C ARG A 1 4.52 1.22 1.38
N HIS A 2 4.90 0.47 2.43
CA HIS A 2 5.24 1.04 3.74
C HIS A 2 6.26 2.17 3.64
N ALA A 3 6.25 3.08 4.62
CA ALA A 3 7.22 4.16 4.73
C ALA A 3 8.61 3.63 5.16
N LYS A 4 9.61 4.50 5.11
CA LYS A 4 11.00 4.10 5.36
C LYS A 4 11.19 3.58 6.78
N SER A 5 11.71 2.36 6.90
CA SER A 5 12.01 1.72 8.18
C SER A 5 13.41 2.04 8.68
N SER A 6 13.58 1.92 10.01
CA SER A 6 14.86 2.14 10.69
C SER A 6 15.72 0.88 10.70
N TRP A 7 17.03 1.06 10.57
CA TRP A 7 18.06 0.05 10.78
C TRP A 7 18.92 0.33 12.02
N SER A 8 18.46 1.23 12.90
CA SER A 8 19.26 1.68 14.05
C SER A 8 19.45 0.62 15.13
N ASP A 9 18.55 -0.38 15.19
CA ASP A 9 18.63 -1.50 16.13
C ASP A 9 18.75 -2.82 15.37
N PHE A 10 19.97 -3.36 15.33
CA PHE A 10 20.26 -4.61 14.63
C PHE A 10 19.80 -5.87 15.39
N SER A 11 19.37 -5.74 16.64
CA SER A 11 18.84 -6.87 17.43
C SER A 11 17.42 -7.24 17.04
N LEU A 12 16.70 -6.36 16.36
CA LEU A 12 15.31 -6.58 15.95
C LEU A 12 15.21 -7.51 14.75
N LYS A 13 14.20 -8.38 14.78
CA LYS A 13 13.78 -9.13 13.60
C LYS A 13 13.22 -8.17 12.56
N ASP A 14 13.33 -8.51 11.29
CA ASP A 14 12.81 -7.69 10.20
C ASP A 14 11.33 -7.30 10.43
N PHE A 15 10.51 -8.24 10.86
CA PHE A 15 9.08 -8.03 11.14
C PHE A 15 8.84 -6.91 12.18
N ASP A 16 9.74 -6.75 13.14
CA ASP A 16 9.59 -5.83 14.27
C ASP A 16 10.30 -4.48 14.06
N ARG A 17 10.87 -4.25 12.89
CA ARG A 17 11.57 -2.98 12.61
C ARG A 17 10.58 -1.84 12.49
N PRO A 18 10.78 -0.74 13.28
CA PRO A 18 9.92 0.44 13.24
C PRO A 18 10.24 1.34 12.05
N LEU A 19 9.42 2.37 11.85
CA LEU A 19 9.74 3.46 10.93
C LEU A 19 10.95 4.26 11.41
N SER A 20 11.69 4.81 10.47
CA SER A 20 12.66 5.88 10.73
C SER A 20 11.92 7.21 10.90
N THR A 21 12.62 8.25 11.42
CA THR A 21 12.09 9.62 11.47
C THR A 21 11.63 10.08 10.10
N ARG A 22 12.40 9.79 9.05
CA ARG A 22 12.03 10.09 7.67
C ARG A 22 10.76 9.37 7.25
N GLY A 23 10.61 8.11 7.64
CA GLY A 23 9.42 7.31 7.34
C GLY A 23 8.16 7.90 7.96
N ILE A 24 8.24 8.37 9.19
CA ILE A 24 7.12 9.05 9.88
C ILE A 24 6.71 10.30 9.11
N GLN A 25 7.67 11.14 8.78
CA GLN A 25 7.42 12.39 8.01
C GLN A 25 6.79 12.10 6.64
N ASP A 26 7.30 11.10 5.94
CA ASP A 26 6.78 10.70 4.62
C ASP A 26 5.36 10.15 4.73
N ALA A 27 5.04 9.38 5.78
CA ALA A 27 3.70 8.84 5.99
C ALA A 27 2.69 9.97 6.24
N GLU A 28 3.03 10.94 7.09
CA GLU A 28 2.20 12.12 7.34
C GLU A 28 1.99 12.96 6.08
N LEU A 29 3.05 13.20 5.32
CA LEU A 29 3.02 13.97 4.08
C LEU A 29 2.11 13.30 3.04
N MET A 30 2.26 12.00 2.84
CA MET A 30 1.45 11.23 1.89
C MET A 30 0.00 11.10 2.36
N GLY A 31 -0.23 11.00 3.66
CA GLY A 31 -1.57 11.00 4.24
C GLY A 31 -2.31 12.30 3.96
N ASN A 32 -1.65 13.44 4.15
CA ASN A 32 -2.21 14.75 3.81
C ASN A 32 -2.54 14.86 2.32
N TYR A 33 -1.65 14.38 1.46
CA TYR A 33 -1.92 14.33 0.02
C TYR A 33 -3.13 13.45 -0.29
N PHE A 34 -3.22 12.27 0.31
CA PHE A 34 -4.34 11.35 0.10
C PHE A 34 -5.68 11.98 0.46
N GLN A 35 -5.73 12.75 1.55
CA GLN A 35 -6.95 13.46 1.96
C GLN A 35 -7.45 14.43 0.88
N THR A 36 -6.55 15.06 0.13
CA THR A 36 -6.95 15.96 -0.97
C THR A 36 -7.67 15.23 -2.11
N LYS A 37 -7.48 13.92 -2.22
CA LYS A 37 -8.12 13.09 -3.26
C LYS A 37 -9.58 12.77 -2.96
N LYS A 38 -10.01 12.93 -1.71
CA LYS A 38 -11.39 12.64 -1.26
C LYS A 38 -11.86 11.24 -1.60
N ILE A 39 -10.94 10.27 -1.52
CA ILE A 39 -11.23 8.85 -1.77
C ILE A 39 -11.77 8.24 -0.48
N ASN A 40 -12.97 7.65 -0.57
CA ASN A 40 -13.55 6.90 0.54
C ASN A 40 -13.12 5.43 0.45
N LEU A 41 -12.41 4.97 1.46
CA LEU A 41 -11.97 3.57 1.57
C LEU A 41 -13.01 2.74 2.32
N ASP A 42 -13.40 1.60 1.76
CA ASP A 42 -14.23 0.62 2.45
C ASP A 42 -13.40 -0.18 3.46
N VAL A 43 -12.16 -0.51 3.09
CA VAL A 43 -11.24 -1.26 3.96
C VAL A 43 -9.79 -1.04 3.50
N VAL A 44 -8.88 -1.09 4.45
CA VAL A 44 -7.44 -1.21 4.21
C VAL A 44 -7.03 -2.62 4.58
N ILE A 45 -6.34 -3.31 3.69
CA ILE A 45 -5.78 -4.65 3.94
C ILE A 45 -4.26 -4.50 3.98
N SER A 46 -3.67 -4.81 5.12
CA SER A 46 -2.25 -4.52 5.38
C SER A 46 -1.49 -5.75 5.85
N SER A 47 -0.22 -5.80 5.45
CA SER A 47 0.77 -6.63 6.13
C SER A 47 0.79 -6.30 7.63
N PRO A 48 0.92 -7.28 8.52
CA PRO A 48 0.93 -7.05 9.97
C PRO A 48 2.29 -6.64 10.53
N SER A 49 3.29 -6.37 9.71
CA SER A 49 4.61 -5.93 10.18
C SER A 49 4.53 -4.59 10.91
N LYS A 50 5.48 -4.33 11.80
CA LYS A 50 5.50 -3.08 12.57
C LYS A 50 5.55 -1.84 11.66
N ARG A 51 6.40 -1.85 10.63
CA ARG A 51 6.53 -0.71 9.73
C ARG A 51 5.27 -0.41 8.90
N THR A 52 4.49 -1.42 8.54
CA THR A 52 3.21 -1.18 7.86
C THR A 52 2.17 -0.62 8.83
N LYS A 53 2.09 -1.13 10.04
CA LYS A 53 1.20 -0.61 11.08
C LYS A 53 1.49 0.85 11.40
N GLU A 54 2.76 1.18 11.65
CA GLU A 54 3.17 2.56 11.93
C GLU A 54 2.95 3.47 10.71
N THR A 55 3.14 2.98 9.48
CA THR A 55 2.80 3.75 8.27
C THR A 55 1.33 4.14 8.30
N LEU A 56 0.42 3.20 8.59
CA LEU A 56 -1.02 3.47 8.64
C LEU A 56 -1.36 4.47 9.75
N ASP A 57 -0.76 4.32 10.94
CA ASP A 57 -1.00 5.23 12.08
C ASP A 57 -0.68 6.67 11.70
N HIS A 58 0.45 6.92 11.05
CA HIS A 58 0.88 8.26 10.64
C HIS A 58 0.17 8.76 9.38
N PHE A 59 -0.13 7.88 8.45
CA PHE A 59 -0.82 8.21 7.20
C PHE A 59 -2.27 8.65 7.44
N PHE A 60 -3.00 7.96 8.29
CA PHE A 60 -4.40 8.26 8.58
C PHE A 60 -4.59 9.16 9.81
N SER A 61 -3.57 9.28 10.65
CA SER A 61 -3.53 10.09 11.87
C SER A 61 -4.86 10.17 12.66
N ASN A 62 -5.77 11.07 12.31
CA ASN A 62 -7.01 11.33 13.06
C ASN A 62 -8.27 10.68 12.46
N ASN A 63 -8.16 9.97 11.35
CA ASN A 63 -9.31 9.39 10.65
C ASN A 63 -9.00 7.99 10.15
N MET A 64 -8.77 7.08 11.08
CA MET A 64 -8.41 5.69 10.80
C MET A 64 -9.58 4.94 10.15
N PRO A 65 -9.43 4.40 8.93
CA PRO A 65 -10.43 3.55 8.30
C PRO A 65 -10.46 2.16 8.95
N ARG A 66 -11.40 1.31 8.50
CA ARG A 66 -11.38 -0.11 8.85
C ARG A 66 -10.10 -0.74 8.30
N ILE A 67 -9.35 -1.43 9.16
CA ILE A 67 -8.11 -2.11 8.78
C ILE A 67 -8.23 -3.60 9.08
N GLU A 68 -7.86 -4.42 8.10
CA GLU A 68 -7.69 -5.85 8.24
C GLU A 68 -6.23 -6.21 7.97
N TYR A 69 -5.64 -7.03 8.82
CA TYR A 69 -4.27 -7.51 8.64
C TYR A 69 -4.27 -8.90 8.02
N ASP A 70 -3.43 -9.07 7.00
CA ASP A 70 -3.27 -10.35 6.31
C ASP A 70 -1.79 -10.73 6.24
N LYS A 71 -1.45 -11.84 6.88
CA LYS A 71 -0.06 -12.33 6.95
C LYS A 71 0.52 -12.67 5.58
N SER A 72 -0.31 -13.01 4.60
CA SER A 72 0.15 -13.31 3.25
C SER A 72 0.78 -12.11 2.55
N LEU A 73 0.51 -10.88 3.03
CA LEU A 73 1.10 -9.66 2.49
C LEU A 73 2.52 -9.39 3.02
N TYR A 74 2.97 -10.13 4.03
CA TYR A 74 4.36 -10.08 4.48
C TYR A 74 5.19 -11.12 3.74
N HIS A 75 6.29 -10.72 3.09
CA HIS A 75 7.06 -11.54 2.15
C HIS A 75 6.21 -12.08 0.98
N ALA A 76 5.26 -11.27 0.52
CA ALA A 76 4.34 -11.67 -0.54
C ALA A 76 5.02 -11.77 -1.91
N HIS A 77 4.52 -12.69 -2.72
CA HIS A 77 4.70 -12.71 -4.16
C HIS A 77 3.48 -12.05 -4.84
N LEU A 78 3.58 -11.80 -6.14
CA LEU A 78 2.48 -11.24 -6.92
C LEU A 78 1.18 -12.03 -6.74
N GLU A 79 1.26 -13.35 -6.79
CA GLU A 79 0.12 -14.25 -6.67
C GLU A 79 -0.58 -14.14 -5.31
N ASP A 80 0.17 -13.87 -4.25
CA ASP A 80 -0.41 -13.70 -2.90
C ASP A 80 -1.29 -12.44 -2.86
N ILE A 81 -0.83 -11.35 -3.46
CA ILE A 81 -1.61 -10.10 -3.53
C ILE A 81 -2.85 -10.29 -4.41
N LEU A 82 -2.71 -10.92 -5.57
CA LEU A 82 -3.85 -11.23 -6.43
C LEU A 82 -4.86 -12.12 -5.72
N GLY A 83 -4.39 -13.10 -4.93
CA GLY A 83 -5.24 -13.95 -4.12
C GLY A 83 -6.07 -13.18 -3.11
N VAL A 84 -5.49 -12.18 -2.45
CA VAL A 84 -6.20 -11.29 -1.52
C VAL A 84 -7.28 -10.49 -2.26
N ILE A 85 -6.97 -9.94 -3.42
CA ILE A 85 -7.90 -9.13 -4.20
C ILE A 85 -9.09 -9.95 -4.71
N LYS A 86 -8.82 -11.12 -5.28
CA LYS A 86 -9.83 -11.93 -5.98
C LYS A 86 -10.90 -12.51 -5.07
N VAL A 87 -10.65 -12.58 -3.76
CA VAL A 87 -11.61 -13.12 -2.79
C VAL A 87 -12.38 -12.02 -2.04
N LEU A 88 -12.21 -10.76 -2.42
CA LEU A 88 -12.93 -9.65 -1.80
C LEU A 88 -14.44 -9.73 -2.10
N PHE A 89 -15.24 -9.28 -1.14
CA PHE A 89 -16.68 -9.16 -1.34
C PHE A 89 -17.01 -8.10 -2.38
N GLU A 90 -17.96 -8.40 -3.25
CA GLU A 90 -18.35 -7.50 -4.35
C GLU A 90 -18.95 -6.17 -3.89
N GLU A 91 -19.46 -6.11 -2.67
CA GLU A 91 -19.99 -4.89 -2.06
C GLU A 91 -18.91 -3.85 -1.79
N LEU A 92 -17.65 -4.26 -1.71
CA LEU A 92 -16.52 -3.34 -1.54
C LEU A 92 -16.23 -2.64 -2.86
N ASN A 93 -16.17 -1.31 -2.84
CA ASN A 93 -15.93 -0.50 -4.03
C ASN A 93 -14.48 -0.01 -4.11
N THR A 94 -13.90 0.36 -2.97
CA THR A 94 -12.55 0.93 -2.92
C THR A 94 -11.79 0.35 -1.73
N ILE A 95 -10.66 -0.26 -2.02
CA ILE A 95 -9.76 -0.82 -1.02
C ILE A 95 -8.37 -0.21 -1.14
N MET A 96 -7.62 -0.28 -0.05
CA MET A 96 -6.19 0.01 -0.07
C MET A 96 -5.43 -1.23 0.38
N ILE A 97 -4.37 -1.58 -0.33
CA ILE A 97 -3.46 -2.65 0.08
C ILE A 97 -2.13 -2.01 0.50
N VAL A 98 -1.62 -2.41 1.65
CA VAL A 98 -0.34 -1.91 2.17
C VAL A 98 0.60 -3.08 2.41
N GLY A 99 1.76 -3.01 1.77
CA GLY A 99 2.72 -4.10 1.81
C GLY A 99 4.15 -3.65 1.51
N HIS A 100 4.89 -4.55 0.88
CA HIS A 100 6.32 -4.49 0.71
C HIS A 100 6.72 -4.66 -0.77
N ASN A 101 7.90 -4.17 -1.12
CA ASN A 101 8.50 -4.50 -2.41
C ASN A 101 9.26 -5.84 -2.31
N PRO A 102 9.42 -6.57 -3.42
CA PRO A 102 9.07 -6.15 -4.78
C PRO A 102 7.59 -6.30 -5.16
N SER A 103 6.78 -6.98 -4.37
CA SER A 103 5.43 -7.37 -4.77
C SER A 103 4.49 -6.19 -5.02
N MET A 104 4.59 -5.09 -4.25
CA MET A 104 3.75 -3.91 -4.48
C MET A 104 4.07 -3.22 -5.81
N HIS A 105 5.34 -3.16 -6.18
CA HIS A 105 5.77 -2.67 -7.48
C HIS A 105 5.27 -3.57 -8.61
N GLU A 106 5.49 -4.86 -8.45
CA GLU A 106 5.08 -5.88 -9.45
C GLU A 106 3.57 -5.88 -9.69
N VAL A 107 2.75 -5.87 -8.62
CA VAL A 107 1.29 -5.90 -8.78
C VAL A 107 0.76 -4.63 -9.45
N THR A 108 1.35 -3.47 -9.14
CA THR A 108 0.96 -2.22 -9.77
C THR A 108 1.23 -2.24 -11.27
N GLU A 109 2.41 -2.67 -11.68
CA GLU A 109 2.75 -2.81 -13.10
C GLU A 109 1.90 -3.89 -13.79
N PHE A 110 1.70 -5.03 -13.14
CA PHE A 110 0.92 -6.13 -13.69
C PHE A 110 -0.54 -5.72 -13.97
N LEU A 111 -1.20 -5.11 -13.00
CA LEU A 111 -2.60 -4.73 -13.12
C LEU A 111 -2.82 -3.55 -14.08
N SER A 112 -1.93 -2.58 -14.10
CA SER A 112 -2.06 -1.38 -14.93
C SER A 112 -1.48 -1.53 -16.33
N GLY A 113 -0.52 -2.44 -16.52
CA GLY A 113 0.28 -2.51 -17.74
C GLY A 113 1.24 -1.33 -17.91
N SER A 114 1.37 -0.46 -16.88
CA SER A 114 2.25 0.70 -16.90
C SER A 114 3.62 0.33 -16.33
N PHE A 115 4.68 0.85 -16.95
CA PHE A 115 6.03 0.71 -16.42
C PHE A 115 6.31 1.81 -15.40
N LEU A 116 6.78 1.42 -14.22
CA LEU A 116 7.21 2.34 -13.17
C LEU A 116 8.71 2.14 -12.93
N PRO A 117 9.56 3.13 -13.24
CA PRO A 117 11.02 2.99 -13.08
C PRO A 117 11.44 2.63 -11.65
N LYS A 118 10.65 3.06 -10.66
CA LYS A 118 10.86 2.75 -9.25
C LYS A 118 9.56 2.87 -8.46
N TYR A 119 9.51 2.18 -7.34
CA TYR A 119 8.40 2.27 -6.39
C TYR A 119 9.02 2.44 -4.99
N PRO A 120 9.32 3.69 -4.59
CA PRO A 120 10.01 3.94 -3.32
C PRO A 120 9.12 3.69 -2.11
N THR A 121 9.73 3.71 -0.93
CA THR A 121 8.97 3.65 0.34
C THR A 121 7.95 4.77 0.40
N CYS A 122 6.78 4.46 0.95
CA CYS A 122 5.60 5.32 1.01
C CYS A 122 5.04 5.76 -0.34
N GLY A 123 5.44 5.11 -1.44
CA GLY A 123 4.81 5.30 -2.75
C GLY A 123 3.36 4.85 -2.72
N LEU A 124 2.49 5.61 -3.40
CA LEU A 124 1.05 5.39 -3.46
C LEU A 124 0.59 5.35 -4.92
N ALA A 125 0.00 4.24 -5.33
CA ALA A 125 -0.62 4.07 -6.63
C ALA A 125 -2.14 3.93 -6.49
N ALA A 126 -2.88 4.61 -7.35
CA ALA A 126 -4.32 4.46 -7.45
C ALA A 126 -4.67 3.85 -8.81
N LEU A 127 -5.42 2.77 -8.78
CA LEU A 127 -5.85 2.05 -9.98
C LEU A 127 -7.36 1.96 -10.03
N ASN A 128 -7.92 2.18 -11.21
CA ASN A 128 -9.34 2.03 -11.47
C ASN A 128 -9.58 0.81 -12.37
N PHE A 129 -10.70 0.14 -12.15
CA PHE A 129 -11.15 -0.95 -13.01
C PHE A 129 -12.67 -1.04 -12.97
N GLU A 130 -13.26 -1.68 -13.97
CA GLU A 130 -14.71 -1.78 -14.15
C GLU A 130 -15.27 -3.20 -13.98
N SER A 131 -14.39 -4.19 -13.79
CA SER A 131 -14.77 -5.59 -13.58
C SER A 131 -15.00 -5.90 -12.10
N GLU A 132 -15.38 -7.13 -11.81
CA GLU A 132 -15.46 -7.63 -10.43
C GLU A 132 -14.07 -7.94 -9.88
N TRP A 133 -13.91 -7.95 -8.55
CA TRP A 133 -12.64 -8.26 -7.90
C TRP A 133 -12.04 -9.58 -8.35
N LYS A 134 -12.87 -10.61 -8.52
CA LYS A 134 -12.42 -11.95 -8.96
C LYS A 134 -11.81 -11.96 -10.36
N ASP A 135 -12.12 -10.96 -11.19
CA ASP A 135 -11.74 -10.89 -12.60
C ASP A 135 -10.49 -10.00 -12.83
N VAL A 136 -9.92 -9.41 -11.78
CA VAL A 136 -8.70 -8.62 -11.94
C VAL A 136 -7.57 -9.49 -12.50
N ASN A 137 -6.86 -8.96 -13.49
CA ASN A 137 -5.81 -9.67 -14.20
C ASN A 137 -4.83 -8.69 -14.83
N ALA A 138 -3.89 -9.21 -15.63
CA ALA A 138 -2.92 -8.38 -16.33
C ALA A 138 -3.62 -7.29 -17.15
N LYS A 139 -3.19 -6.04 -16.97
CA LYS A 139 -3.69 -4.87 -17.70
C LYS A 139 -5.20 -4.63 -17.57
N SER A 140 -5.82 -5.16 -16.52
CA SER A 140 -7.26 -4.98 -16.27
C SER A 140 -7.60 -3.65 -15.62
N CYS A 141 -6.60 -2.93 -15.11
CA CYS A 141 -6.78 -1.67 -14.40
C CYS A 141 -6.11 -0.52 -15.16
N GLU A 142 -6.65 0.68 -14.95
CA GLU A 142 -6.04 1.92 -15.39
C GLU A 142 -5.34 2.58 -14.22
N LEU A 143 -4.09 3.02 -14.42
CA LEU A 143 -3.35 3.79 -13.42
C LEU A 143 -3.88 5.23 -13.41
N ASP A 144 -4.59 5.60 -12.36
CA ASP A 144 -5.09 6.95 -12.17
C ASP A 144 -3.98 7.91 -11.77
N PHE A 145 -3.23 7.54 -10.72
CA PHE A 145 -2.02 8.29 -10.35
C PHE A 145 -1.02 7.40 -9.62
N PHE A 146 0.23 7.82 -9.65
CA PHE A 146 1.30 7.32 -8.82
C PHE A 146 2.02 8.49 -8.18
N LYS A 147 2.09 8.52 -6.84
CA LYS A 147 2.69 9.62 -6.08
C LYS A 147 3.78 9.12 -5.16
N MET A 148 4.89 9.82 -5.15
CA MET A 148 6.05 9.54 -4.29
C MET A 148 6.26 10.69 -3.30
N PRO A 149 6.76 10.43 -2.08
CA PRO A 149 6.99 11.49 -1.08
C PRO A 149 7.84 12.65 -1.58
N ARG A 150 8.90 12.36 -2.35
CA ARG A 150 9.81 13.39 -2.87
C ARG A 150 9.11 14.43 -3.76
N GLU A 151 7.99 14.09 -4.37
CA GLU A 151 7.23 15.01 -5.23
C GLU A 151 6.42 16.01 -4.43
N LEU A 152 6.29 15.79 -3.12
CA LEU A 152 5.51 16.61 -2.21
C LEU A 152 6.38 17.44 -1.25
N ARG A 153 7.68 17.21 -1.26
CA ARG A 153 8.64 17.93 -0.41
C ARG A 153 9.12 19.22 -1.05
#